data_ff01efc52c9ee1909a9de6db9b103bf8
#
_entry.id   ff01efc52c9ee1909a9de6db9b103bf8
#
_cell.length_a   1.000
_cell.length_b   1.000
_cell.length_c   1.000
_cell.angle_alpha   90.00
_cell.angle_beta   90.00
_cell.angle_gamma   90.00
#
_symmetry.space_group_name_H-M   'P 1'
#
loop_
_entity.id
_entity.type
_entity.pdbx_description
1 polymer ?
#
loop_
_entity_poly.entity_id
_entity_poly.type
_entity_poly.pdbx_seq_one_letter_code
_entity_poly.pdbx_strand_id
1 'polypeptide(L)'
;MTESMLLRLAMVLQNQAPSTLNKYICKLAEAILLEYPDGLNVYALRAALIEHFNLSFTEDEIEKAISQKGQNRITMSNTLMLLAPAARKSLELQPLLSEELNNVIREFISVFPHCGTAEVVSTLLLKYLYFCFNSNVNNLLHLFERNVAHEGSAFEATPEEITTINEFLTWDNSKKDFIIYRLIAICYEYCMLTIKKDNILSAELFRGKRFYLDANIIFRMAGINNEERKIVTQDFVRHCQKVNIELYCTTTTLDEIYRVVAAQVGYIKGIAGSSMPVSSSMLKSVNPNMEVNDFYKIYYDWCHTSGNKYGDYISFNRYLLDLIQDTLSQLRVRNSSAYKIGNQAKQYEEEVISLKNYKNSKRAWRYTSTASAETDITNIRDTLSWRLGTGSNIWQTNDFIVSADQLLIGWTGNAFSGVPIVVLPSVWLSIILRFTGRTDDDYKSFCLFLTQRQHISTADTIDPIQLLRNINTKTTQTEIKEQIIAEIIQNKAQYTFDSAEDYDSSTDRAFDKVLEEMYGKASQEINDVREEMHRQLESLAKNSKEQIEERERISAATEREKTIVTLSKKQASQKVGVFRTLSNWGWLLYVLAGGIIVSTIVVWLFEVPPFIHGYLIFFLRK
;
A
#
# COMPACT_ATOMS: atom_id res chain seq x y z
N MET A 1 9.56 -25.12 -20.14
CA MET A 1 8.15 -24.69 -20.42
C MET A 1 8.17 -23.29 -20.97
N THR A 2 7.25 -22.91 -21.86
CA THR A 2 7.11 -21.56 -22.44
C THR A 2 5.89 -20.85 -21.84
N GLU A 3 5.76 -19.55 -22.04
CA GLU A 3 4.59 -18.76 -21.59
C GLU A 3 3.28 -19.28 -22.20
N SER A 4 3.32 -19.71 -23.47
CA SER A 4 2.19 -20.34 -24.17
C SER A 4 1.79 -21.68 -23.52
N MET A 5 2.78 -22.48 -23.13
CA MET A 5 2.54 -23.74 -22.42
C MET A 5 1.90 -23.50 -21.04
N LEU A 6 2.27 -22.42 -20.34
CA LEU A 6 1.65 -22.05 -19.06
C LEU A 6 0.14 -21.79 -19.21
N LEU A 7 -0.25 -21.00 -20.21
CA LEU A 7 -1.67 -20.71 -20.49
C LEU A 7 -2.45 -21.97 -20.83
N ARG A 8 -1.91 -22.87 -21.68
CA ARG A 8 -2.54 -24.14 -22.01
C ARG A 8 -2.67 -25.04 -20.79
N LEU A 9 -1.63 -25.13 -19.96
CA LEU A 9 -1.63 -25.95 -18.76
C LEU A 9 -2.66 -25.43 -17.74
N ALA A 10 -2.75 -24.12 -17.56
CA ALA A 10 -3.73 -23.50 -16.66
C ALA A 10 -5.18 -23.74 -17.12
N MET A 11 -5.42 -23.74 -18.42
CA MET A 11 -6.74 -24.07 -18.97
C MET A 11 -7.14 -25.51 -18.67
N VAL A 12 -6.20 -26.45 -18.83
CA VAL A 12 -6.48 -27.88 -18.67
C VAL A 12 -6.60 -28.30 -17.20
N LEU A 13 -5.71 -27.83 -16.35
CA LEU A 13 -5.61 -28.31 -14.97
C LEU A 13 -6.67 -27.73 -14.03
N GLN A 14 -7.38 -26.69 -14.42
CA GLN A 14 -8.43 -26.01 -13.67
C GLN A 14 -8.43 -26.32 -12.16
N ASN A 15 -8.09 -25.37 -11.36
CA ASN A 15 -7.79 -25.48 -9.94
C ASN A 15 -9.03 -25.82 -9.09
N GLN A 16 -9.54 -27.02 -9.20
CA GLN A 16 -10.63 -27.56 -8.40
C GLN A 16 -10.07 -28.58 -7.40
N ALA A 17 -10.91 -29.12 -6.54
CA ALA A 17 -10.55 -30.06 -5.45
C ALA A 17 -9.40 -31.05 -5.76
N PRO A 18 -8.66 -31.54 -4.75
CA PRO A 18 -7.55 -32.48 -4.91
C PRO A 18 -7.91 -33.65 -5.84
N SER A 19 -7.06 -33.94 -6.80
CA SER A 19 -7.29 -34.94 -7.82
C SER A 19 -6.10 -35.92 -7.92
N THR A 20 -6.30 -37.07 -8.48
CA THR A 20 -5.24 -38.08 -8.66
C THR A 20 -4.38 -37.76 -9.88
N LEU A 21 -3.13 -38.22 -9.88
CA LEU A 21 -2.20 -38.10 -11.00
C LEU A 21 -2.83 -38.59 -12.32
N ASN A 22 -3.46 -39.78 -12.30
CA ASN A 22 -4.11 -40.35 -13.47
C ASN A 22 -5.24 -39.47 -14.03
N LYS A 23 -5.95 -38.77 -13.18
CA LYS A 23 -7.01 -37.81 -13.59
C LYS A 23 -6.43 -36.60 -14.32
N TYR A 24 -5.28 -36.10 -13.88
CA TYR A 24 -4.59 -35.02 -14.57
C TYR A 24 -3.97 -35.46 -15.89
N ILE A 25 -3.35 -36.67 -15.94
CA ILE A 25 -2.86 -37.24 -17.20
C ILE A 25 -4.00 -37.36 -18.22
N CYS A 26 -5.19 -37.85 -17.80
CA CYS A 26 -6.36 -37.87 -18.68
C CYS A 26 -6.78 -36.48 -19.20
N LYS A 27 -6.82 -35.48 -18.34
CA LYS A 27 -7.15 -34.11 -18.76
C LYS A 27 -6.16 -33.56 -19.78
N LEU A 28 -4.87 -33.80 -19.57
CA LEU A 28 -3.83 -33.41 -20.53
C LEU A 28 -3.98 -34.14 -21.85
N ALA A 29 -4.27 -35.44 -21.80
CA ALA A 29 -4.56 -36.23 -22.99
C ALA A 29 -5.81 -35.75 -23.73
N GLU A 30 -6.90 -35.40 -23.01
CA GLU A 30 -8.11 -34.81 -23.61
C GLU A 30 -7.80 -33.50 -24.34
N ALA A 31 -6.97 -32.63 -23.77
CA ALA A 31 -6.59 -31.37 -24.37
C ALA A 31 -5.78 -31.57 -25.67
N ILE A 32 -4.84 -32.51 -25.69
CA ILE A 32 -4.11 -32.90 -26.90
C ILE A 32 -5.05 -33.48 -27.96
N LEU A 33 -5.89 -34.47 -27.57
CA LEU A 33 -6.80 -35.13 -28.49
C LEU A 33 -7.90 -34.18 -29.06
N LEU A 34 -8.13 -33.05 -28.44
CA LEU A 34 -8.99 -31.99 -29.00
C LEU A 34 -8.41 -31.43 -30.31
N GLU A 35 -7.08 -31.28 -30.37
CA GLU A 35 -6.36 -30.76 -31.54
C GLU A 35 -6.19 -31.84 -32.64
N TYR A 36 -6.37 -33.11 -32.30
CA TYR A 36 -6.18 -34.26 -33.20
C TYR A 36 -7.51 -35.04 -33.38
N PRO A 37 -8.37 -34.64 -34.34
CA PRO A 37 -9.68 -35.26 -34.55
C PRO A 37 -9.61 -36.75 -34.89
N ASP A 38 -8.58 -37.15 -35.63
CA ASP A 38 -8.37 -38.53 -36.09
C ASP A 38 -7.78 -39.44 -35.01
N GLY A 39 -7.48 -38.90 -33.83
CA GLY A 39 -6.89 -39.62 -32.74
C GLY A 39 -5.37 -39.77 -32.82
N LEU A 40 -4.78 -40.20 -31.73
CA LEU A 40 -3.35 -40.49 -31.62
C LEU A 40 -3.12 -41.86 -31.01
N ASN A 41 -2.07 -42.53 -31.43
CA ASN A 41 -1.57 -43.69 -30.68
C ASN A 41 -0.80 -43.21 -29.43
N VAL A 42 -0.50 -44.12 -28.51
CA VAL A 42 0.16 -43.82 -27.24
C VAL A 42 1.51 -43.11 -27.43
N TYR A 43 2.28 -43.53 -28.45
CA TYR A 43 3.60 -42.93 -28.75
C TYR A 43 3.49 -41.48 -29.22
N ALA A 44 2.56 -41.22 -30.15
CA ALA A 44 2.29 -39.90 -30.63
C ALA A 44 1.70 -38.97 -29.53
N LEU A 45 0.79 -39.52 -28.71
CA LEU A 45 0.25 -38.79 -27.56
C LEU A 45 1.33 -38.44 -26.54
N ARG A 46 2.25 -39.36 -26.25
CA ARG A 46 3.41 -39.08 -25.39
C ARG A 46 4.29 -37.97 -25.96
N ALA A 47 4.61 -38.03 -27.26
CA ALA A 47 5.40 -36.98 -27.91
C ALA A 47 4.70 -35.62 -27.81
N ALA A 48 3.40 -35.57 -28.08
CA ALA A 48 2.61 -34.34 -27.95
C ALA A 48 2.53 -33.81 -26.51
N LEU A 49 2.43 -34.67 -25.50
CA LEU A 49 2.47 -34.26 -24.08
C LEU A 49 3.80 -33.57 -23.71
N ILE A 50 4.93 -34.06 -24.26
CA ILE A 50 6.24 -33.44 -24.07
C ILE A 50 6.29 -32.09 -24.80
N GLU A 51 5.84 -32.03 -26.02
CA GLU A 51 5.87 -30.85 -26.87
C GLU A 51 4.99 -29.71 -26.30
N HIS A 52 3.75 -30.03 -25.90
CA HIS A 52 2.76 -29.03 -25.49
C HIS A 52 2.87 -28.62 -24.02
N PHE A 53 3.35 -29.51 -23.13
CA PHE A 53 3.34 -29.29 -21.68
C PHE A 53 4.70 -29.47 -21.00
N ASN A 54 5.72 -29.91 -21.73
CA ASN A 54 7.03 -30.27 -21.17
C ASN A 54 6.92 -31.34 -20.04
N LEU A 55 5.98 -32.28 -20.19
CA LEU A 55 5.72 -33.34 -19.22
C LEU A 55 5.98 -34.71 -19.88
N SER A 56 6.85 -35.49 -19.28
CA SER A 56 7.22 -36.84 -19.80
C SER A 56 6.56 -37.94 -18.96
N PHE A 57 5.69 -38.71 -19.58
CA PHE A 57 5.10 -39.92 -19.03
C PHE A 57 5.54 -41.13 -19.82
N THR A 58 5.56 -42.30 -19.19
CA THR A 58 5.72 -43.58 -19.90
C THR A 58 4.41 -43.95 -20.58
N GLU A 59 4.48 -44.81 -21.57
CA GLU A 59 3.30 -45.34 -22.26
C GLU A 59 2.35 -46.04 -21.29
N ASP A 60 2.91 -46.87 -20.39
CA ASP A 60 2.16 -47.57 -19.34
C ASP A 60 1.42 -46.59 -18.39
N GLU A 61 2.04 -45.46 -18.04
CA GLU A 61 1.41 -44.43 -17.20
C GLU A 61 0.21 -43.79 -17.92
N ILE A 62 0.36 -43.51 -19.23
CA ILE A 62 -0.71 -42.93 -20.05
C ILE A 62 -1.85 -43.92 -20.22
N GLU A 63 -1.55 -45.17 -20.62
CA GLU A 63 -2.57 -46.21 -20.80
C GLU A 63 -3.30 -46.53 -19.50
N LYS A 64 -2.58 -46.64 -18.39
CA LYS A 64 -3.16 -46.86 -17.07
C LYS A 64 -4.07 -45.69 -16.66
N ALA A 65 -3.66 -44.46 -16.90
CA ALA A 65 -4.46 -43.29 -16.58
C ALA A 65 -5.76 -43.28 -17.38
N ILE A 66 -5.68 -43.52 -18.69
CA ILE A 66 -6.85 -43.50 -19.59
C ILE A 66 -7.80 -44.65 -19.24
N SER A 67 -7.28 -45.88 -19.02
CA SER A 67 -8.10 -47.05 -18.66
C SER A 67 -8.83 -46.88 -17.32
N GLN A 68 -8.21 -46.21 -16.34
CA GLN A 68 -8.80 -46.02 -15.01
C GLN A 68 -9.72 -44.81 -14.89
N LYS A 69 -9.44 -43.73 -15.58
CA LYS A 69 -10.10 -42.41 -15.38
C LYS A 69 -10.65 -41.80 -16.67
N GLY A 70 -10.25 -42.31 -17.84
CA GLY A 70 -10.64 -41.76 -19.15
C GLY A 70 -11.85 -42.45 -19.82
N GLN A 71 -12.37 -43.56 -19.28
CA GLN A 71 -13.28 -44.51 -19.94
C GLN A 71 -14.52 -43.91 -20.61
N ASN A 72 -15.04 -42.76 -20.11
CA ASN A 72 -16.23 -42.10 -20.69
C ASN A 72 -15.89 -40.92 -21.58
N ARG A 73 -14.64 -40.52 -21.67
CA ARG A 73 -14.21 -39.30 -22.37
C ARG A 73 -13.18 -39.56 -23.47
N ILE A 74 -12.37 -40.63 -23.32
CA ILE A 74 -11.40 -41.09 -24.31
C ILE A 74 -11.78 -42.52 -24.69
N THR A 75 -11.98 -42.76 -25.98
CA THR A 75 -12.30 -44.09 -26.53
C THR A 75 -11.09 -44.64 -27.26
N MET A 76 -10.91 -45.94 -27.20
CA MET A 76 -9.86 -46.66 -27.93
C MET A 76 -10.47 -47.31 -29.17
N SER A 77 -9.88 -47.05 -30.34
CA SER A 77 -10.25 -47.68 -31.61
C SER A 77 -8.98 -48.06 -32.36
N ASN A 78 -8.75 -49.35 -32.56
CA ASN A 78 -7.60 -49.87 -33.33
C ASN A 78 -6.23 -49.27 -32.92
N THR A 79 -5.92 -49.22 -31.63
CA THR A 79 -4.70 -48.61 -31.07
C THR A 79 -4.67 -47.09 -31.06
N LEU A 80 -5.70 -46.43 -31.60
CA LEU A 80 -5.86 -44.96 -31.55
C LEU A 80 -6.74 -44.57 -30.39
N MET A 81 -6.31 -43.54 -29.67
CA MET A 81 -7.05 -42.86 -28.63
C MET A 81 -7.79 -41.69 -29.25
N LEU A 82 -9.11 -41.63 -29.08
CA LEU A 82 -9.99 -40.61 -29.62
C LEU A 82 -10.77 -39.95 -28.50
N LEU A 83 -11.00 -38.65 -28.63
CA LEU A 83 -11.87 -37.95 -27.72
C LEU A 83 -13.34 -38.27 -28.03
N ALA A 84 -14.10 -38.74 -27.04
CA ALA A 84 -15.53 -38.99 -27.19
C ALA A 84 -16.28 -37.71 -27.65
N PRO A 85 -17.28 -37.84 -28.58
CA PRO A 85 -17.96 -36.67 -29.13
C PRO A 85 -18.56 -35.71 -28.09
N ALA A 86 -19.12 -36.26 -27.01
CA ALA A 86 -19.66 -35.46 -25.92
C ALA A 86 -18.57 -34.70 -25.15
N ALA A 87 -17.38 -35.33 -24.95
CA ALA A 87 -16.24 -34.71 -24.31
C ALA A 87 -15.65 -33.60 -25.20
N ARG A 88 -15.53 -33.83 -26.52
CA ARG A 88 -15.09 -32.84 -27.51
C ARG A 88 -15.95 -31.59 -27.46
N LYS A 89 -17.29 -31.78 -27.61
CA LYS A 89 -18.23 -30.66 -27.56
C LYS A 89 -18.16 -29.84 -26.26
N SER A 90 -17.96 -30.53 -25.12
CA SER A 90 -17.80 -29.89 -23.81
C SER A 90 -16.53 -29.05 -23.71
N LEU A 91 -15.42 -29.48 -24.34
CA LEU A 91 -14.15 -28.76 -24.33
C LEU A 91 -14.14 -27.59 -25.31
N GLU A 92 -14.74 -27.75 -26.49
CA GLU A 92 -14.89 -26.70 -27.51
C GLU A 92 -15.73 -25.49 -27.01
N LEU A 93 -16.63 -25.71 -26.06
CA LEU A 93 -17.45 -24.65 -25.45
C LEU A 93 -16.71 -23.89 -24.33
N GLN A 94 -15.52 -24.31 -23.92
CA GLN A 94 -14.76 -23.60 -22.87
C GLN A 94 -14.04 -22.40 -23.46
N PRO A 95 -14.21 -21.20 -22.86
CA PRO A 95 -13.47 -20.02 -23.30
C PRO A 95 -11.95 -20.22 -23.14
N LEU A 96 -11.20 -19.71 -24.10
CA LEU A 96 -9.74 -19.74 -24.03
C LEU A 96 -9.26 -18.76 -22.95
N LEU A 97 -8.45 -19.26 -22.01
CA LEU A 97 -7.90 -18.44 -20.94
C LEU A 97 -7.05 -17.28 -21.48
N SER A 98 -6.42 -17.44 -22.64
CA SER A 98 -5.71 -16.38 -23.34
C SER A 98 -6.64 -15.25 -23.80
N GLU A 99 -7.87 -15.57 -24.25
CA GLU A 99 -8.86 -14.58 -24.64
C GLU A 99 -9.40 -13.83 -23.40
N GLU A 100 -9.69 -14.58 -22.32
CA GLU A 100 -10.12 -13.99 -21.06
C GLU A 100 -9.07 -13.01 -20.53
N LEU A 101 -7.78 -13.39 -20.52
CA LEU A 101 -6.67 -12.56 -20.09
C LEU A 101 -6.52 -11.32 -20.99
N ASN A 102 -6.58 -11.49 -22.32
CA ASN A 102 -6.47 -10.39 -23.27
C ASN A 102 -7.65 -9.39 -23.12
N ASN A 103 -8.87 -9.87 -22.83
CA ASN A 103 -10.00 -9.00 -22.57
C ASN A 103 -9.80 -8.17 -21.30
N VAL A 104 -9.31 -8.77 -20.24
CA VAL A 104 -8.98 -8.08 -18.99
C VAL A 104 -7.85 -7.07 -19.18
N ILE A 105 -6.82 -7.39 -19.98
CA ILE A 105 -5.74 -6.44 -20.30
C ILE A 105 -6.27 -5.24 -21.08
N ARG A 106 -7.19 -5.44 -22.05
CA ARG A 106 -7.82 -4.31 -22.76
C ARG A 106 -8.63 -3.43 -21.83
N GLU A 107 -9.37 -4.03 -20.89
CA GLU A 107 -10.11 -3.30 -19.86
C GLU A 107 -9.15 -2.50 -18.97
N PHE A 108 -8.04 -3.09 -18.52
CA PHE A 108 -6.99 -2.43 -17.74
C PHE A 108 -6.43 -1.20 -18.45
N ILE A 109 -6.07 -1.32 -19.73
CA ILE A 109 -5.50 -0.21 -20.50
C ILE A 109 -6.51 0.92 -20.71
N SER A 110 -7.81 0.60 -20.82
CA SER A 110 -8.85 1.64 -20.87
C SER A 110 -8.90 2.49 -19.60
N VAL A 111 -8.52 1.93 -18.46
CA VAL A 111 -8.44 2.63 -17.16
C VAL A 111 -7.07 3.29 -16.97
N PHE A 112 -5.99 2.65 -17.41
CA PHE A 112 -4.59 3.07 -17.25
C PHE A 112 -3.89 3.25 -18.61
N PRO A 113 -4.26 4.23 -19.42
CA PRO A 113 -3.72 4.40 -20.79
C PRO A 113 -2.21 4.74 -20.81
N HIS A 114 -1.65 5.22 -19.71
CA HIS A 114 -0.22 5.51 -19.58
C HIS A 114 0.66 4.26 -19.52
N CYS A 115 0.09 3.07 -19.25
CA CYS A 115 0.82 1.80 -19.22
C CYS A 115 1.23 1.29 -20.62
N GLY A 116 0.73 1.88 -21.71
CA GLY A 116 1.11 1.52 -23.07
C GLY A 116 0.03 0.77 -23.85
N THR A 117 0.44 0.01 -24.88
CA THR A 117 -0.50 -0.75 -25.72
C THR A 117 -0.82 -2.13 -25.13
N ALA A 118 -1.97 -2.70 -25.53
CA ALA A 118 -2.41 -4.03 -25.06
C ALA A 118 -1.38 -5.13 -25.33
N GLU A 119 -0.68 -5.05 -26.46
CA GLU A 119 0.32 -6.04 -26.86
C GLU A 119 1.57 -5.99 -25.96
N VAL A 120 2.06 -4.76 -25.70
CA VAL A 120 3.23 -4.53 -24.83
C VAL A 120 2.93 -5.00 -23.41
N VAL A 121 1.78 -4.58 -22.87
CA VAL A 121 1.37 -4.94 -21.51
C VAL A 121 1.11 -6.45 -21.41
N SER A 122 0.48 -7.08 -22.41
CA SER A 122 0.26 -8.52 -22.43
C SER A 122 1.57 -9.31 -22.40
N THR A 123 2.54 -8.91 -23.22
CA THR A 123 3.87 -9.54 -23.25
C THR A 123 4.60 -9.41 -21.93
N LEU A 124 4.59 -8.23 -21.34
CA LEU A 124 5.21 -7.95 -20.05
C LEU A 124 4.57 -8.78 -18.92
N LEU A 125 3.24 -8.77 -18.85
CA LEU A 125 2.50 -9.50 -17.83
C LEU A 125 2.68 -11.01 -17.95
N LEU A 126 2.65 -11.57 -19.15
CA LEU A 126 2.90 -13.00 -19.37
C LEU A 126 4.31 -13.40 -18.96
N LYS A 127 5.32 -12.60 -19.30
CA LYS A 127 6.71 -12.81 -18.87
C LYS A 127 6.81 -12.80 -17.34
N TYR A 128 6.16 -11.86 -16.69
CA TYR A 128 6.15 -11.76 -15.24
C TYR A 128 5.40 -12.92 -14.56
N LEU A 129 4.22 -13.26 -15.04
CA LEU A 129 3.43 -14.37 -14.50
C LEU A 129 4.14 -15.74 -14.69
N TYR A 130 4.82 -15.91 -15.82
CA TYR A 130 5.67 -17.07 -16.06
C TYR A 130 6.85 -17.12 -15.07
N PHE A 131 7.49 -15.99 -14.80
CA PHE A 131 8.50 -15.88 -13.75
C PHE A 131 7.94 -16.27 -12.37
N CYS A 132 6.78 -15.75 -11.98
CA CYS A 132 6.11 -16.08 -10.73
C CYS A 132 5.76 -17.57 -10.65
N PHE A 133 5.26 -18.14 -11.75
CA PHE A 133 4.97 -19.58 -11.85
C PHE A 133 6.23 -20.41 -11.61
N ASN A 134 7.31 -20.14 -12.33
CA ASN A 134 8.57 -20.90 -12.17
C ASN A 134 9.16 -20.74 -10.77
N SER A 135 9.12 -19.55 -10.19
CA SER A 135 9.56 -19.31 -8.81
C SER A 135 8.75 -20.15 -7.81
N ASN A 136 7.42 -20.20 -7.97
CA ASN A 136 6.56 -21.00 -7.13
C ASN A 136 6.75 -22.50 -7.35
N VAL A 137 6.92 -22.94 -8.60
CA VAL A 137 7.25 -24.36 -8.92
C VAL A 137 8.56 -24.77 -8.25
N ASN A 138 9.61 -23.96 -8.38
CA ASN A 138 10.91 -24.26 -7.77
C ASN A 138 10.80 -24.32 -6.25
N ASN A 139 10.07 -23.39 -5.63
CA ASN A 139 9.82 -23.43 -4.19
C ASN A 139 9.02 -24.66 -3.74
N LEU A 140 8.01 -25.08 -4.52
CA LEU A 140 7.23 -26.28 -4.25
C LEU A 140 8.05 -27.55 -4.45
N LEU A 141 8.82 -27.65 -5.55
CA LEU A 141 9.72 -28.78 -5.79
C LEU A 141 10.75 -28.90 -4.67
N HIS A 142 11.34 -27.78 -4.26
CA HIS A 142 12.26 -27.75 -3.12
C HIS A 142 11.59 -28.16 -1.81
N LEU A 143 10.31 -27.84 -1.63
CA LEU A 143 9.51 -28.24 -0.47
C LEU A 143 9.23 -29.76 -0.44
N PHE A 144 9.03 -30.39 -1.61
CA PHE A 144 8.67 -31.81 -1.76
C PHE A 144 9.85 -32.72 -2.06
N GLU A 145 10.88 -32.25 -2.75
CA GLU A 145 12.06 -33.00 -3.18
C GLU A 145 13.36 -32.34 -2.67
N ARG A 146 14.21 -33.16 -2.04
CA ARG A 146 15.42 -32.72 -1.33
C ARG A 146 16.54 -32.11 -2.18
N ASN A 147 16.54 -32.33 -3.50
CA ASN A 147 17.73 -32.10 -4.34
C ASN A 147 17.54 -31.03 -5.43
N VAL A 148 16.53 -30.21 -5.33
CA VAL A 148 16.33 -29.12 -6.29
C VAL A 148 17.10 -27.89 -5.80
N ALA A 149 18.09 -27.45 -6.56
CA ALA A 149 18.82 -26.22 -6.27
C ALA A 149 17.86 -25.04 -6.32
N HIS A 150 17.85 -24.21 -5.28
CA HIS A 150 17.06 -22.99 -5.26
C HIS A 150 17.87 -21.85 -5.88
N GLU A 151 17.60 -21.53 -7.13
CA GLU A 151 18.09 -20.32 -7.77
C GLU A 151 17.08 -19.20 -7.54
N GLY A 152 17.33 -18.37 -6.54
CA GLY A 152 16.59 -17.12 -6.35
C GLY A 152 16.98 -16.13 -7.44
N SER A 153 16.32 -16.19 -8.59
CA SER A 153 16.45 -15.15 -9.62
C SER A 153 15.56 -13.95 -9.29
N ALA A 154 16.06 -12.73 -9.50
CA ALA A 154 15.23 -11.54 -9.51
C ALA A 154 14.57 -11.40 -10.89
N PHE A 155 13.36 -10.84 -10.94
CA PHE A 155 12.75 -10.46 -12.21
C PHE A 155 13.45 -9.21 -12.74
N GLU A 156 14.03 -9.31 -13.93
CA GLU A 156 14.70 -8.20 -14.60
C GLU A 156 13.67 -7.39 -15.39
N ALA A 157 13.41 -6.17 -14.94
CA ALA A 157 12.49 -5.24 -15.56
C ALA A 157 12.88 -3.80 -15.23
N THR A 158 12.49 -2.86 -16.09
CA THR A 158 12.66 -1.43 -15.83
C THR A 158 11.70 -0.96 -14.72
N PRO A 159 11.97 0.20 -14.09
CA PRO A 159 11.06 0.77 -13.09
C PRO A 159 9.64 1.00 -13.64
N GLU A 160 9.52 1.42 -14.89
CA GLU A 160 8.24 1.65 -15.57
C GLU A 160 7.48 0.33 -15.78
N GLU A 161 8.18 -0.73 -16.18
CA GLU A 161 7.61 -2.07 -16.32
C GLU A 161 7.12 -2.60 -14.97
N ILE A 162 7.90 -2.41 -13.89
CA ILE A 162 7.48 -2.79 -12.54
C ILE A 162 6.26 -2.00 -12.08
N THR A 163 6.19 -0.70 -12.42
CA THR A 163 5.01 0.13 -12.13
C THR A 163 3.78 -0.45 -12.82
N THR A 164 3.86 -0.73 -14.12
CA THR A 164 2.76 -1.31 -14.91
C THR A 164 2.30 -2.66 -14.34
N ILE A 165 3.24 -3.54 -13.97
CA ILE A 165 2.93 -4.82 -13.33
C ILE A 165 2.20 -4.61 -12.00
N ASN A 166 2.70 -3.71 -11.16
CA ASN A 166 2.10 -3.46 -9.85
C ASN A 166 0.71 -2.81 -9.97
N GLU A 167 0.53 -1.85 -10.87
CA GLU A 167 -0.78 -1.25 -11.15
C GLU A 167 -1.79 -2.30 -11.62
N PHE A 168 -1.39 -3.20 -12.52
CA PHE A 168 -2.25 -4.30 -12.95
C PHE A 168 -2.61 -5.23 -11.80
N LEU A 169 -1.65 -5.64 -10.97
CA LEU A 169 -1.87 -6.56 -9.86
C LEU A 169 -2.74 -5.94 -8.75
N THR A 170 -2.60 -4.63 -8.50
CA THR A 170 -3.35 -3.91 -7.47
C THR A 170 -4.70 -3.39 -7.96
N TRP A 171 -4.90 -3.29 -9.27
CA TRP A 171 -6.18 -2.88 -9.85
C TRP A 171 -7.34 -3.76 -9.36
N ASP A 172 -8.41 -3.13 -8.87
CA ASP A 172 -9.58 -3.82 -8.32
C ASP A 172 -10.46 -4.39 -9.43
N ASN A 173 -10.25 -5.66 -9.77
CA ASN A 173 -11.00 -6.39 -10.79
C ASN A 173 -11.01 -7.89 -10.48
N SER A 174 -12.15 -8.42 -10.04
CA SER A 174 -12.30 -9.81 -9.61
C SER A 174 -12.04 -10.84 -10.73
N LYS A 175 -12.33 -10.50 -11.99
CA LYS A 175 -12.01 -11.37 -13.13
C LYS A 175 -10.51 -11.52 -13.31
N LYS A 176 -9.79 -10.39 -13.25
CA LYS A 176 -8.32 -10.38 -13.28
C LYS A 176 -7.76 -11.24 -12.15
N ASP A 177 -8.23 -11.02 -10.91
CA ASP A 177 -7.73 -11.73 -9.75
C ASP A 177 -7.93 -13.25 -9.87
N PHE A 178 -9.08 -13.67 -10.36
CA PHE A 178 -9.37 -15.07 -10.63
C PHE A 178 -8.50 -15.68 -11.72
N ILE A 179 -8.24 -14.96 -12.82
CA ILE A 179 -7.38 -15.42 -13.92
C ILE A 179 -5.94 -15.58 -13.43
N ILE A 180 -5.41 -14.57 -12.74
CA ILE A 180 -4.05 -14.61 -12.18
C ILE A 180 -3.89 -15.76 -11.20
N TYR A 181 -4.87 -15.92 -10.30
CA TYR A 181 -4.87 -17.07 -9.38
C TYR A 181 -4.83 -18.40 -10.14
N ARG A 182 -5.66 -18.58 -11.16
CA ARG A 182 -5.70 -19.81 -11.98
C ARG A 182 -4.34 -20.11 -12.63
N LEU A 183 -3.66 -19.08 -13.16
CA LEU A 183 -2.36 -19.23 -13.82
C LEU A 183 -1.26 -19.66 -12.85
N ILE A 184 -1.24 -19.13 -11.66
CA ILE A 184 -0.15 -19.38 -10.71
C ILE A 184 -0.44 -20.57 -9.79
N ALA A 185 -1.70 -20.76 -9.40
CA ALA A 185 -2.04 -21.81 -8.45
C ALA A 185 -1.91 -23.23 -9.02
N ILE A 186 -1.80 -23.41 -10.34
CA ILE A 186 -1.52 -24.71 -10.97
C ILE A 186 -0.08 -25.22 -10.74
N CYS A 187 0.79 -24.40 -10.13
CA CYS A 187 2.15 -24.82 -9.78
C CYS A 187 2.19 -26.14 -9.05
N TYR A 188 1.22 -26.37 -8.18
CA TYR A 188 1.11 -27.61 -7.43
C TYR A 188 0.82 -28.83 -8.32
N GLU A 189 -0.18 -28.73 -9.22
CA GLU A 189 -0.52 -29.80 -10.17
C GLU A 189 0.66 -30.12 -11.07
N TYR A 190 1.36 -29.07 -11.52
CA TYR A 190 2.56 -29.23 -12.32
C TYR A 190 3.66 -29.98 -11.53
N CYS A 191 3.89 -29.61 -10.28
CA CYS A 191 4.84 -30.34 -9.41
C CYS A 191 4.43 -31.81 -9.24
N MET A 192 3.14 -32.07 -8.99
CA MET A 192 2.63 -33.44 -8.85
C MET A 192 2.85 -34.27 -10.11
N LEU A 193 2.60 -33.70 -11.29
CA LEU A 193 2.82 -34.34 -12.58
C LEU A 193 4.31 -34.56 -12.87
N THR A 194 5.17 -33.63 -12.45
CA THR A 194 6.63 -33.74 -12.63
C THR A 194 7.24 -34.81 -11.71
N ILE A 195 6.80 -34.85 -10.44
CA ILE A 195 7.31 -35.79 -9.43
C ILE A 195 6.64 -37.19 -9.58
N LYS A 196 5.53 -37.25 -10.33
CA LYS A 196 4.74 -38.46 -10.55
C LYS A 196 4.27 -39.13 -9.26
N LYS A 197 3.83 -38.38 -8.29
CA LYS A 197 3.32 -38.90 -7.01
C LYS A 197 1.83 -38.63 -6.86
N ASP A 198 1.07 -39.69 -6.58
CA ASP A 198 -0.30 -39.59 -6.09
C ASP A 198 -0.31 -39.08 -4.62
N ASN A 199 -1.32 -38.33 -4.24
CA ASN A 199 -1.57 -37.90 -2.86
C ASN A 199 -0.48 -37.02 -2.23
N ILE A 200 0.13 -36.13 -3.01
CA ILE A 200 1.03 -35.13 -2.45
C ILE A 200 0.26 -34.19 -1.51
N LEU A 201 -1.07 -34.08 -1.63
CA LEU A 201 -1.88 -33.27 -0.72
C LEU A 201 -3.03 -34.07 -0.11
N SER A 202 -2.95 -34.27 1.20
CA SER A 202 -4.10 -34.52 2.04
C SER A 202 -4.19 -33.39 3.09
N ALA A 203 -5.36 -33.19 3.69
CA ALA A 203 -5.52 -32.27 4.82
C ALA A 203 -4.61 -32.61 6.00
N GLU A 204 -4.11 -33.85 6.05
CA GLU A 204 -3.12 -34.31 7.02
C GLU A 204 -1.78 -33.58 6.91
N LEU A 205 -1.46 -32.96 5.75
CA LEU A 205 -0.26 -32.14 5.58
C LEU A 205 -0.16 -31.07 6.64
N PHE A 206 -1.29 -30.49 7.03
CA PHE A 206 -1.31 -29.36 7.96
C PHE A 206 -1.30 -29.76 9.43
N ARG A 207 -1.50 -31.04 9.72
CA ARG A 207 -1.58 -31.54 11.09
C ARG A 207 -0.27 -31.34 11.84
N GLY A 208 -0.34 -30.59 12.95
CA GLY A 208 0.80 -30.29 13.81
C GLY A 208 1.82 -29.31 13.23
N LYS A 209 1.52 -28.65 12.09
CA LYS A 209 2.39 -27.61 11.53
C LYS A 209 2.43 -26.39 12.44
N ARG A 210 3.64 -25.84 12.58
CA ARG A 210 3.96 -24.63 13.35
C ARG A 210 4.72 -23.67 12.46
N PHE A 211 4.17 -22.49 12.29
CA PHE A 211 4.77 -21.44 11.48
C PHE A 211 5.32 -20.34 12.37
N TYR A 212 6.60 -20.10 12.28
CA TYR A 212 7.31 -19.02 12.96
C TYR A 212 7.38 -17.83 12.02
N LEU A 213 6.70 -16.75 12.39
CA LEU A 213 6.56 -15.58 11.55
C LEU A 213 7.79 -14.69 11.68
N ASP A 214 8.38 -14.33 10.56
CA ASP A 214 9.46 -13.39 10.47
C ASP A 214 8.97 -11.95 10.73
N ALA A 215 9.84 -11.05 11.18
CA ALA A 215 9.53 -9.65 11.48
C ALA A 215 8.85 -8.94 10.30
N ASN A 216 9.27 -9.21 9.05
CA ASN A 216 8.66 -8.64 7.86
C ASN A 216 7.20 -9.04 7.66
N ILE A 217 6.81 -10.25 8.06
CA ILE A 217 5.42 -10.72 8.04
C ILE A 217 4.60 -10.02 9.11
N ILE A 218 5.17 -9.87 10.32
CA ILE A 218 4.51 -9.21 11.44
C ILE A 218 4.28 -7.73 11.15
N PHE A 219 5.23 -7.01 10.58
CA PHE A 219 5.05 -5.62 10.14
C PHE A 219 3.93 -5.49 9.10
N ARG A 220 3.85 -6.42 8.14
CA ARG A 220 2.74 -6.45 7.17
C ARG A 220 1.40 -6.67 7.87
N MET A 221 1.31 -7.65 8.79
CA MET A 221 0.09 -7.93 9.54
C MET A 221 -0.40 -6.72 10.34
N ALA A 222 0.52 -5.93 10.89
CA ALA A 222 0.23 -4.71 11.65
C ALA A 222 -0.09 -3.50 10.75
N GLY A 223 -0.02 -3.62 9.43
CA GLY A 223 -0.28 -2.53 8.49
C GLY A 223 0.86 -1.53 8.34
N ILE A 224 2.04 -1.84 8.88
CA ILE A 224 3.22 -0.95 8.80
C ILE A 224 3.76 -0.87 7.36
N ASN A 225 3.52 -1.89 6.55
CA ASN A 225 3.97 -1.99 5.16
C ASN A 225 2.84 -1.71 4.13
N ASN A 226 1.89 -0.88 4.42
CA ASN A 226 0.64 -0.47 3.77
C ASN A 226 -0.57 -1.37 4.08
N GLU A 227 -1.77 -0.83 3.85
CA GLU A 227 -3.03 -1.49 4.20
C GLU A 227 -3.32 -2.71 3.31
N GLU A 228 -2.95 -2.67 2.03
CA GLU A 228 -3.14 -3.80 1.12
C GLU A 228 -2.36 -5.04 1.59
N ARG A 229 -1.09 -4.85 1.95
CA ARG A 229 -0.26 -5.94 2.48
C ARG A 229 -0.75 -6.47 3.83
N LYS A 230 -1.36 -5.59 4.64
CA LYS A 230 -2.02 -5.98 5.89
C LYS A 230 -3.17 -6.95 5.63
N ILE A 231 -4.10 -6.56 4.76
CA ILE A 231 -5.28 -7.38 4.43
C ILE A 231 -4.82 -8.78 3.97
N VAL A 232 -3.92 -8.81 2.99
CA VAL A 232 -3.38 -10.03 2.40
C VAL A 232 -2.70 -10.94 3.43
N THR A 233 -1.86 -10.35 4.29
CA THR A 233 -1.11 -11.13 5.27
C THR A 233 -2.03 -11.63 6.39
N GLN A 234 -3.02 -10.84 6.79
CA GLN A 234 -4.03 -11.28 7.76
C GLN A 234 -4.91 -12.39 7.18
N ASP A 235 -5.25 -12.34 5.88
CA ASP A 235 -5.98 -13.43 5.22
C ASP A 235 -5.17 -14.72 5.19
N PHE A 236 -3.89 -14.64 4.86
CA PHE A 236 -2.98 -15.79 4.96
C PHE A 236 -3.02 -16.42 6.38
N VAL A 237 -2.93 -15.59 7.41
CA VAL A 237 -3.00 -16.04 8.81
C VAL A 237 -4.34 -16.72 9.12
N ARG A 238 -5.47 -16.12 8.69
CA ARG A 238 -6.81 -16.72 8.88
C ARG A 238 -6.93 -18.07 8.18
N HIS A 239 -6.39 -18.21 6.97
CA HIS A 239 -6.37 -19.47 6.24
C HIS A 239 -5.50 -20.53 6.94
N CYS A 240 -4.33 -20.15 7.48
CA CYS A 240 -3.53 -21.03 8.33
C CYS A 240 -4.34 -21.57 9.52
N GLN A 241 -5.09 -20.69 10.20
CA GLN A 241 -5.94 -21.07 11.32
C GLN A 241 -7.11 -22.00 10.93
N LYS A 242 -7.74 -21.79 9.76
CA LYS A 242 -8.79 -22.67 9.22
C LYS A 242 -8.32 -24.12 9.03
N VAL A 243 -7.03 -24.32 8.74
CA VAL A 243 -6.43 -25.66 8.60
C VAL A 243 -5.65 -26.10 9.84
N ASN A 244 -5.84 -25.42 10.98
CA ASN A 244 -5.22 -25.73 12.27
C ASN A 244 -3.69 -25.65 12.28
N ILE A 245 -3.08 -24.78 11.49
CA ILE A 245 -1.66 -24.43 11.61
C ILE A 245 -1.49 -23.49 12.77
N GLU A 246 -0.58 -23.78 13.67
CA GLU A 246 -0.24 -22.94 14.80
C GLU A 246 0.78 -21.87 14.39
N LEU A 247 0.56 -20.62 14.83
CA LEU A 247 1.39 -19.48 14.47
C LEU A 247 2.17 -19.00 15.69
N TYR A 248 3.46 -18.79 15.50
CA TYR A 248 4.39 -18.38 16.54
C TYR A 248 5.21 -17.15 16.14
N CYS A 249 5.55 -16.33 17.13
CA CYS A 249 6.60 -15.34 17.07
C CYS A 249 7.69 -15.72 18.06
N THR A 250 8.95 -15.80 17.63
CA THR A 250 10.05 -16.10 18.54
C THR A 250 10.43 -14.87 19.36
N THR A 251 11.01 -15.06 20.54
CA THR A 251 11.58 -13.94 21.31
C THR A 251 12.64 -13.18 20.54
N THR A 252 13.45 -13.88 19.74
CA THR A 252 14.46 -13.29 18.86
C THR A 252 13.83 -12.38 17.80
N THR A 253 12.69 -12.79 17.20
CA THR A 253 11.93 -11.94 16.26
C THR A 253 11.33 -10.73 16.96
N LEU A 254 10.82 -10.88 18.19
CA LEU A 254 10.32 -9.75 18.97
C LEU A 254 11.41 -8.74 19.30
N ASP A 255 12.59 -9.21 19.68
CA ASP A 255 13.76 -8.35 19.95
C ASP A 255 14.21 -7.61 18.67
N GLU A 256 14.13 -8.26 17.51
CA GLU A 256 14.37 -7.60 16.22
C GLU A 256 13.33 -6.52 15.95
N ILE A 257 12.05 -6.80 16.16
CA ILE A 257 10.96 -5.85 15.98
C ILE A 257 11.20 -4.62 16.87
N TYR A 258 11.54 -4.79 18.14
CA TYR A 258 11.85 -3.68 19.05
C TYR A 258 13.02 -2.84 18.55
N ARG A 259 14.10 -3.48 18.08
CA ARG A 259 15.27 -2.78 17.52
C ARG A 259 14.91 -2.02 16.23
N VAL A 260 14.15 -2.64 15.33
CA VAL A 260 13.74 -2.00 14.08
C VAL A 260 12.82 -0.82 14.34
N VAL A 261 11.82 -0.96 15.21
CA VAL A 261 10.92 0.14 15.57
C VAL A 261 11.69 1.29 16.18
N ALA A 262 12.58 1.02 17.16
CA ALA A 262 13.40 2.07 17.79
C ALA A 262 14.32 2.78 16.76
N ALA A 263 14.94 2.04 15.85
CA ALA A 263 15.78 2.59 14.80
C ALA A 263 14.98 3.47 13.82
N GLN A 264 13.77 3.02 13.42
CA GLN A 264 12.89 3.79 12.53
C GLN A 264 12.33 5.04 13.19
N VAL A 265 11.96 4.98 14.47
CA VAL A 265 11.57 6.17 15.24
C VAL A 265 12.74 7.15 15.37
N GLY A 266 13.95 6.66 15.63
CA GLY A 266 15.17 7.48 15.63
C GLY A 266 15.44 8.15 14.28
N TYR A 267 15.24 7.43 13.18
CA TYR A 267 15.36 7.96 11.82
C TYR A 267 14.31 9.06 11.56
N ILE A 268 13.04 8.82 11.91
CA ILE A 268 11.95 9.81 11.77
C ILE A 268 12.23 11.05 12.60
N LYS A 269 12.74 10.88 13.85
CA LYS A 269 13.17 12.00 14.70
C LYS A 269 14.22 12.86 14.01
N GLY A 270 15.18 12.23 13.32
CA GLY A 270 16.22 12.94 12.55
C GLY A 270 15.68 13.71 11.35
N ILE A 271 14.53 13.30 10.79
CA ILE A 271 13.90 13.93 9.62
C ILE A 271 12.89 15.00 10.02
N ALA A 272 11.95 14.65 10.90
CA ALA A 272 10.83 15.53 11.25
C ALA A 272 11.19 16.53 12.37
N GLY A 273 12.21 16.27 13.18
CA GLY A 273 12.59 17.14 14.30
C GLY A 273 11.43 17.33 15.27
N SER A 274 11.24 18.56 15.76
CA SER A 274 10.14 18.91 16.69
C SER A 274 8.94 19.50 15.97
N SER A 275 8.85 19.38 14.66
CA SER A 275 7.83 20.02 13.83
C SER A 275 6.87 18.99 13.22
N MET A 276 5.73 19.47 12.74
CA MET A 276 4.76 18.66 12.01
C MET A 276 5.42 18.01 10.78
N PRO A 277 5.24 16.73 10.53
CA PRO A 277 5.79 16.08 9.35
C PRO A 277 5.09 16.55 8.07
N VAL A 278 5.83 16.59 6.97
CA VAL A 278 5.31 16.88 5.63
C VAL A 278 4.64 15.64 5.04
N SER A 279 3.61 15.82 4.22
CA SER A 279 2.86 14.70 3.63
C SER A 279 3.72 13.83 2.70
N SER A 280 3.37 12.54 2.59
CA SER A 280 4.03 11.60 1.68
C SER A 280 3.90 12.01 0.21
N SER A 281 2.78 12.65 -0.17
CA SER A 281 2.55 13.15 -1.53
C SER A 281 3.50 14.29 -1.87
N MET A 282 3.74 15.19 -0.91
CA MET A 282 4.69 16.29 -1.08
C MET A 282 6.13 15.76 -1.22
N LEU A 283 6.53 14.75 -0.45
CA LEU A 283 7.84 14.12 -0.59
C LEU A 283 8.03 13.46 -1.96
N LYS A 284 6.98 12.82 -2.47
CA LYS A 284 6.99 12.22 -3.82
C LYS A 284 7.04 13.27 -4.93
N SER A 285 6.54 14.47 -4.72
CA SER A 285 6.65 15.54 -5.72
C SER A 285 8.09 16.05 -5.87
N VAL A 286 8.91 15.98 -4.82
CA VAL A 286 10.37 16.25 -4.89
C VAL A 286 11.10 15.18 -5.70
N ASN A 287 10.78 13.93 -5.43
CA ASN A 287 11.34 12.78 -6.11
C ASN A 287 10.24 11.73 -6.34
N PRO A 288 9.60 11.70 -7.53
CA PRO A 288 8.53 10.76 -7.86
C PRO A 288 8.94 9.30 -7.66
N ASN A 289 10.23 9.04 -7.77
CA ASN A 289 10.82 7.71 -7.67
C ASN A 289 11.17 7.32 -6.22
N MET A 290 10.95 8.20 -5.23
CA MET A 290 11.27 7.91 -3.85
C MET A 290 10.21 6.99 -3.22
N GLU A 291 10.67 5.88 -2.67
CA GLU A 291 9.85 5.07 -1.78
C GLU A 291 9.81 5.73 -0.39
N VAL A 292 8.69 6.40 -0.08
CA VAL A 292 8.52 6.99 1.26
C VAL A 292 8.43 5.87 2.29
N ASN A 293 9.26 5.96 3.33
CA ASN A 293 9.29 4.99 4.43
C ASN A 293 7.89 4.81 5.05
N ASP A 294 7.43 3.58 5.14
CA ASP A 294 6.09 3.27 5.65
C ASP A 294 5.90 3.70 7.12
N PHE A 295 6.96 3.64 7.94
CA PHE A 295 6.93 4.16 9.31
C PHE A 295 6.74 5.68 9.36
N TYR A 296 7.29 6.41 8.38
CA TYR A 296 7.08 7.85 8.27
C TYR A 296 5.63 8.18 7.90
N LYS A 297 5.00 7.39 7.02
CA LYS A 297 3.57 7.56 6.69
C LYS A 297 2.70 7.39 7.94
N ILE A 298 2.96 6.33 8.71
CA ILE A 298 2.23 6.07 9.96
C ILE A 298 2.46 7.20 10.97
N TYR A 299 3.69 7.74 11.06
CA TYR A 299 3.97 8.88 11.93
C TYR A 299 3.20 10.13 11.50
N TYR A 300 3.13 10.39 10.20
CA TYR A 300 2.33 11.49 9.65
C TYR A 300 0.85 11.34 10.04
N ASP A 301 0.26 10.17 9.81
CA ASP A 301 -1.13 9.89 10.15
C ASP A 301 -1.38 9.96 11.67
N TRP A 302 -0.44 9.43 12.46
CA TRP A 302 -0.49 9.49 13.91
C TRP A 302 -0.48 10.93 14.43
N CYS A 303 0.33 11.81 13.87
CA CYS A 303 0.37 13.24 14.22
C CYS A 303 -0.95 13.97 13.91
N HIS A 304 -1.70 13.52 12.89
CA HIS A 304 -3.00 14.09 12.54
C HIS A 304 -4.17 13.52 13.36
N THR A 305 -3.90 12.50 14.17
CA THR A 305 -4.92 11.93 15.05
C THR A 305 -5.11 12.84 16.29
N SER A 306 -6.35 13.07 16.66
CA SER A 306 -6.71 13.96 17.77
C SER A 306 -6.02 13.56 19.09
N GLY A 307 -5.36 14.51 19.74
CA GLY A 307 -4.66 14.32 21.01
C GLY A 307 -3.17 13.95 20.91
N ASN A 308 -2.67 13.60 19.74
CA ASN A 308 -1.25 13.30 19.54
C ASN A 308 -0.44 14.60 19.34
N LYS A 309 0.82 14.59 19.81
CA LYS A 309 1.74 15.74 19.67
C LYS A 309 2.89 15.34 18.74
N TYR A 310 3.08 16.09 17.66
CA TYR A 310 4.30 15.96 16.87
C TYR A 310 5.54 16.23 17.74
N GLY A 311 6.61 15.47 17.49
CA GLY A 311 7.82 15.49 18.33
C GLY A 311 7.76 14.56 19.56
N ASP A 312 6.63 13.99 19.91
CA ASP A 312 6.53 12.99 20.98
C ASP A 312 6.86 11.57 20.46
N TYR A 313 8.14 11.35 20.21
CA TYR A 313 8.65 10.08 19.68
C TYR A 313 8.57 8.93 20.67
N ILE A 314 8.46 9.20 21.97
CA ILE A 314 8.30 8.17 22.99
C ILE A 314 6.90 7.57 22.91
N SER A 315 5.88 8.42 22.83
CA SER A 315 4.49 7.96 22.68
C SER A 315 4.28 7.31 21.31
N PHE A 316 4.89 7.81 20.24
CA PHE A 316 4.83 7.18 18.94
C PHE A 316 5.49 5.79 18.92
N ASN A 317 6.67 5.64 19.52
CA ASN A 317 7.33 4.32 19.65
C ASN A 317 6.42 3.32 20.40
N ARG A 318 5.81 3.75 21.51
CA ARG A 318 4.86 2.92 22.26
C ARG A 318 3.66 2.55 21.40
N TYR A 319 3.06 3.51 20.71
CA TYR A 319 1.94 3.26 19.79
C TYR A 319 2.26 2.17 18.76
N LEU A 320 3.44 2.20 18.14
CA LEU A 320 3.84 1.17 17.17
C LEU A 320 3.98 -0.22 17.82
N LEU A 321 4.55 -0.29 19.01
CA LEU A 321 4.72 -1.56 19.73
C LEU A 321 3.36 -2.11 20.19
N ASP A 322 2.47 -1.26 20.69
CA ASP A 322 1.12 -1.64 21.08
C ASP A 322 0.33 -2.15 19.86
N LEU A 323 0.40 -1.45 18.72
CA LEU A 323 -0.22 -1.88 17.46
C LEU A 323 0.24 -3.29 17.04
N ILE A 324 1.53 -3.57 17.15
CA ILE A 324 2.09 -4.89 16.81
C ILE A 324 1.59 -5.94 17.82
N GLN A 325 1.66 -5.65 19.11
CA GLN A 325 1.25 -6.58 20.17
C GLN A 325 -0.25 -6.91 20.09
N ASP A 326 -1.07 -5.90 19.84
CA ASP A 326 -2.52 -6.07 19.64
C ASP A 326 -2.81 -6.94 18.42
N THR A 327 -2.07 -6.72 17.32
CA THR A 327 -2.20 -7.51 16.10
C THR A 327 -1.84 -8.98 16.34
N LEU A 328 -0.72 -9.25 17.03
CA LEU A 328 -0.31 -10.61 17.38
C LEU A 328 -1.36 -11.31 18.26
N SER A 329 -1.92 -10.57 19.21
CA SER A 329 -2.95 -11.08 20.14
C SER A 329 -4.26 -11.36 19.40
N GLN A 330 -4.76 -10.45 18.59
CA GLN A 330 -5.99 -10.61 17.79
C GLN A 330 -5.90 -11.78 16.82
N LEU A 331 -4.74 -11.97 16.20
CA LEU A 331 -4.47 -13.06 15.27
C LEU A 331 -3.96 -14.33 15.96
N ARG A 332 -4.01 -14.39 17.29
CA ARG A 332 -3.66 -15.56 18.10
C ARG A 332 -2.27 -16.13 17.78
N VAL A 333 -1.31 -15.25 17.50
CA VAL A 333 0.09 -15.63 17.35
C VAL A 333 0.69 -15.84 18.73
N ARG A 334 1.28 -17.00 18.96
CA ARG A 334 1.86 -17.39 20.25
C ARG A 334 3.33 -16.99 20.32
N ASN A 335 3.83 -16.75 21.52
CA ASN A 335 5.28 -16.55 21.72
C ASN A 335 5.98 -17.90 21.89
N SER A 336 7.18 -17.99 21.34
CA SER A 336 8.07 -19.15 21.47
C SER A 336 9.41 -18.73 22.07
N SER A 337 10.04 -19.60 22.87
CA SER A 337 11.34 -19.35 23.48
C SER A 337 12.48 -19.44 22.47
N ALA A 338 13.53 -18.66 22.69
CA ALA A 338 14.72 -18.65 21.86
C ALA A 338 15.62 -19.89 22.10
N TYR A 339 16.43 -20.22 21.08
CA TYR A 339 17.47 -21.23 21.15
C TYR A 339 18.64 -20.76 22.03
N LYS A 340 19.24 -21.70 22.79
CA LYS A 340 20.46 -21.43 23.54
C LYS A 340 21.65 -21.86 22.71
N ILE A 341 22.47 -20.89 22.28
CA ILE A 341 23.74 -21.13 21.60
C ILE A 341 24.71 -21.81 22.58
N GLY A 342 24.86 -23.11 22.48
CA GLY A 342 25.76 -23.87 23.30
C GLY A 342 27.16 -24.03 22.68
N ASN A 343 27.70 -25.25 22.66
CA ASN A 343 29.00 -25.60 22.11
C ASN A 343 29.18 -25.40 20.58
N GLN A 344 28.23 -24.78 19.90
CA GLN A 344 28.22 -24.53 18.45
C GLN A 344 28.55 -23.05 18.10
N ALA A 345 29.12 -22.29 19.02
CA ALA A 345 29.33 -20.85 18.83
C ALA A 345 30.12 -20.52 17.54
N LYS A 346 31.19 -21.28 17.25
CA LYS A 346 32.03 -21.06 16.05
C LYS A 346 31.23 -21.29 14.75
N GLN A 347 30.45 -22.35 14.65
CA GLN A 347 29.61 -22.64 13.49
C GLN A 347 28.52 -21.58 13.32
N TYR A 348 27.96 -21.09 14.42
CA TYR A 348 26.98 -20.00 14.42
C TYR A 348 27.57 -18.72 13.83
N GLU A 349 28.77 -18.32 14.26
CA GLU A 349 29.48 -17.14 13.75
C GLU A 349 29.79 -17.27 12.24
N GLU A 350 30.24 -18.44 11.78
CA GLU A 350 30.50 -18.73 10.38
C GLU A 350 29.22 -18.59 9.53
N GLU A 351 28.08 -19.07 10.01
CA GLU A 351 26.79 -18.96 9.33
C GLU A 351 26.29 -17.53 9.28
N VAL A 352 26.43 -16.76 10.36
CA VAL A 352 26.09 -15.32 10.40
C VAL A 352 26.89 -14.54 9.35
N ILE A 353 28.20 -14.78 9.28
CA ILE A 353 29.08 -14.13 8.30
C ILE A 353 28.69 -14.55 6.87
N SER A 354 28.45 -15.85 6.65
CA SER A 354 28.05 -16.39 5.35
C SER A 354 26.75 -15.78 4.87
N LEU A 355 25.69 -15.76 5.71
CA LEU A 355 24.41 -15.16 5.36
C LEU A 355 24.52 -13.66 5.07
N LYS A 356 25.25 -12.93 5.92
CA LYS A 356 25.49 -11.51 5.75
C LYS A 356 26.16 -11.21 4.40
N ASN A 357 27.24 -11.95 4.08
CA ASN A 357 27.97 -11.80 2.83
C ASN A 357 27.10 -12.15 1.62
N TYR A 358 26.33 -13.23 1.70
CA TYR A 358 25.41 -13.63 0.64
C TYR A 358 24.35 -12.55 0.37
N LYS A 359 23.69 -12.04 1.41
CA LYS A 359 22.69 -10.98 1.26
C LYS A 359 23.31 -9.70 0.68
N ASN A 360 24.49 -9.30 1.14
CA ASN A 360 25.18 -8.10 0.68
C ASN A 360 25.71 -8.23 -0.76
N SER A 361 26.13 -9.42 -1.19
CA SER A 361 26.57 -9.65 -2.57
C SER A 361 25.42 -9.56 -3.60
N LYS A 362 24.18 -9.81 -3.17
CA LYS A 362 22.98 -9.81 -4.02
C LYS A 362 22.19 -8.50 -3.96
N ARG A 363 22.47 -7.63 -2.96
CA ARG A 363 21.77 -6.35 -2.75
C ARG A 363 22.76 -5.20 -2.80
N ALA A 364 22.89 -4.53 -3.93
CA ALA A 364 23.79 -3.39 -4.08
C ALA A 364 23.38 -2.15 -3.25
N TRP A 365 22.12 -2.05 -2.85
CA TRP A 365 21.49 -0.83 -2.28
C TRP A 365 21.08 -0.94 -0.81
N ARG A 366 21.07 -2.13 -0.22
CA ARG A 366 20.70 -2.32 1.19
C ARG A 366 21.68 -3.23 1.92
N TYR A 367 22.44 -2.64 2.80
CA TYR A 367 23.37 -3.36 3.66
C TYR A 367 22.65 -4.17 4.74
N THR A 368 22.95 -5.46 4.86
CA THR A 368 22.48 -6.31 5.95
C THR A 368 23.42 -6.16 7.14
N SER A 369 22.88 -5.72 8.27
CA SER A 369 23.66 -5.61 9.52
C SER A 369 23.99 -6.99 10.10
N THR A 370 25.03 -7.08 10.90
CA THR A 370 25.37 -8.31 11.63
C THR A 370 24.21 -8.72 12.54
N ALA A 371 23.59 -7.78 13.25
CA ALA A 371 22.47 -8.06 14.14
C ALA A 371 21.23 -8.63 13.43
N SER A 372 20.96 -8.22 12.16
CA SER A 372 19.89 -8.83 11.38
C SER A 372 20.23 -10.26 10.96
N ALA A 373 21.48 -10.51 10.53
CA ALA A 373 21.92 -11.86 10.18
C ALA A 373 21.94 -12.79 11.41
N GLU A 374 22.33 -12.29 12.59
CA GLU A 374 22.25 -13.03 13.86
C GLU A 374 20.81 -13.44 14.21
N THR A 375 19.86 -12.53 14.04
CA THR A 375 18.42 -12.84 14.25
C THR A 375 17.97 -13.95 13.32
N ASP A 376 18.27 -13.84 12.02
CA ASP A 376 17.90 -14.86 11.03
C ASP A 376 18.51 -16.22 11.37
N ILE A 377 19.81 -16.28 11.66
CA ILE A 377 20.50 -17.52 12.01
C ILE A 377 19.98 -18.13 13.31
N THR A 378 19.69 -17.29 14.31
CA THR A 378 19.09 -17.78 15.57
C THR A 378 17.73 -18.43 15.30
N ASN A 379 16.84 -17.79 14.55
CA ASN A 379 15.54 -18.36 14.18
C ASN A 379 15.67 -19.65 13.37
N ILE A 380 16.64 -19.74 12.46
CA ILE A 380 16.94 -20.94 11.69
C ILE A 380 17.38 -22.07 12.63
N ARG A 381 18.30 -21.80 13.54
CA ARG A 381 18.83 -22.75 14.51
C ARG A 381 17.75 -23.24 15.49
N ASP A 382 16.91 -22.33 15.97
CA ASP A 382 15.75 -22.67 16.78
C ASP A 382 14.85 -23.67 16.03
N THR A 383 14.48 -23.34 14.79
CA THR A 383 13.64 -24.19 13.96
C THR A 383 14.27 -25.56 13.71
N LEU A 384 15.57 -25.62 13.43
CA LEU A 384 16.30 -26.86 13.27
C LEU A 384 16.30 -27.70 14.56
N SER A 385 16.44 -27.05 15.71
CA SER A 385 16.42 -27.73 17.02
C SER A 385 15.04 -28.36 17.31
N TRP A 386 13.97 -27.69 16.93
CA TRP A 386 12.59 -28.23 17.08
C TRP A 386 12.29 -29.36 16.09
N ARG A 387 13.00 -29.41 14.96
CA ARG A 387 12.93 -30.48 13.98
C ARG A 387 13.70 -31.75 14.37
N LEU A 388 14.53 -31.70 15.43
CA LEU A 388 15.28 -32.87 15.89
C LEU A 388 14.33 -34.04 16.23
N GLY A 389 14.55 -35.19 15.57
CA GLY A 389 13.69 -36.37 15.73
C GLY A 389 12.42 -36.37 14.85
N THR A 390 12.15 -35.32 14.07
CA THR A 390 11.12 -35.34 13.04
C THR A 390 11.68 -35.92 11.73
N GLY A 391 10.79 -36.47 10.90
CA GLY A 391 11.18 -37.10 9.65
C GLY A 391 11.79 -36.13 8.63
N SER A 392 12.29 -36.76 7.57
CA SER A 392 13.05 -36.09 6.52
C SER A 392 12.20 -35.56 5.35
N ASN A 393 10.89 -35.54 5.49
CA ASN A 393 9.96 -35.07 4.45
C ASN A 393 8.95 -34.06 5.01
N ILE A 394 8.29 -33.32 4.13
CA ILE A 394 7.33 -32.27 4.50
C ILE A 394 6.19 -32.78 5.39
N TRP A 395 5.77 -34.04 5.25
CA TRP A 395 4.68 -34.61 6.04
C TRP A 395 5.02 -34.74 7.52
N GLN A 396 6.27 -35.09 7.79
CA GLN A 396 6.79 -35.34 9.11
C GLN A 396 7.44 -34.12 9.75
N THR A 397 7.78 -33.11 8.94
CA THR A 397 8.36 -31.85 9.40
C THR A 397 7.27 -30.87 9.79
N ASN A 398 7.28 -30.41 11.03
CA ASN A 398 6.24 -29.55 11.54
C ASN A 398 6.62 -28.06 11.59
N ASP A 399 7.89 -27.74 11.68
CA ASP A 399 8.38 -26.40 12.00
C ASP A 399 8.92 -25.69 10.77
N PHE A 400 8.38 -24.50 10.47
CA PHE A 400 8.76 -23.68 9.31
C PHE A 400 8.81 -22.21 9.69
N ILE A 401 9.82 -21.51 9.18
CA ILE A 401 9.84 -20.04 9.20
C ILE A 401 9.07 -19.55 7.97
N VAL A 402 8.15 -18.62 8.19
CA VAL A 402 7.43 -17.92 7.11
C VAL A 402 8.03 -16.53 6.97
N SER A 403 8.68 -16.29 5.85
CA SER A 403 9.34 -15.01 5.55
C SER A 403 9.06 -14.57 4.12
N ALA A 404 9.06 -13.26 3.89
CA ALA A 404 9.01 -12.67 2.56
C ALA A 404 10.42 -12.36 2.00
N ASP A 405 11.49 -12.70 2.73
CA ASP A 405 12.87 -12.47 2.28
C ASP A 405 13.36 -13.64 1.40
N GLN A 406 13.29 -13.43 0.08
CA GLN A 406 13.73 -14.42 -0.90
C GLN A 406 15.23 -14.75 -0.79
N LEU A 407 16.08 -13.81 -0.34
CA LEU A 407 17.50 -14.08 -0.14
C LEU A 407 17.73 -15.00 1.05
N LEU A 408 16.93 -14.88 2.11
CA LEU A 408 16.99 -15.80 3.23
C LEU A 408 16.60 -17.21 2.80
N ILE A 409 15.55 -17.32 1.98
CA ILE A 409 15.12 -18.62 1.41
C ILE A 409 16.21 -19.22 0.53
N GLY A 410 16.80 -18.43 -0.38
CA GLY A 410 17.86 -18.88 -1.27
C GLY A 410 19.12 -19.33 -0.50
N TRP A 411 19.53 -18.57 0.51
CA TRP A 411 20.68 -18.94 1.33
C TRP A 411 20.43 -20.22 2.13
N THR A 412 19.26 -20.35 2.78
CA THR A 412 18.92 -21.56 3.56
C THR A 412 18.81 -22.80 2.68
N GLY A 413 18.30 -22.67 1.45
CA GLY A 413 18.23 -23.75 0.48
C GLY A 413 19.61 -24.27 0.04
N ASN A 414 20.61 -23.38 -0.01
CA ASN A 414 21.98 -23.74 -0.34
C ASN A 414 22.80 -24.25 0.88
N ALA A 415 22.54 -23.69 2.06
CA ALA A 415 23.30 -23.98 3.28
C ALA A 415 22.84 -25.27 3.98
N PHE A 416 21.57 -25.61 3.87
CA PHE A 416 20.98 -26.75 4.57
C PHE A 416 20.31 -27.72 3.60
N SER A 417 20.65 -28.99 3.70
CA SER A 417 20.00 -30.05 2.94
C SER A 417 18.69 -30.50 3.59
N GLY A 418 17.72 -30.91 2.82
CA GLY A 418 16.47 -31.49 3.30
C GLY A 418 15.26 -30.59 3.11
N VAL A 419 14.24 -30.73 3.97
CA VAL A 419 13.02 -29.93 3.89
C VAL A 419 13.32 -28.46 4.16
N PRO A 420 12.88 -27.50 3.31
CA PRO A 420 13.13 -26.09 3.49
C PRO A 420 12.79 -25.60 4.88
N ILE A 421 13.66 -24.75 5.44
CA ILE A 421 13.46 -24.17 6.76
C ILE A 421 12.58 -22.93 6.63
N VAL A 422 12.87 -22.10 5.61
CA VAL A 422 12.19 -20.83 5.35
C VAL A 422 11.34 -20.97 4.08
N VAL A 423 10.09 -20.58 4.13
CA VAL A 423 9.13 -20.71 3.02
C VAL A 423 8.33 -19.42 2.85
N LEU A 424 8.02 -19.06 1.59
CA LEU A 424 7.18 -17.90 1.28
C LEU A 424 5.72 -18.11 1.71
N PRO A 425 5.04 -17.06 2.20
CA PRO A 425 3.61 -17.10 2.46
C PRO A 425 2.78 -17.51 1.24
N SER A 426 3.15 -17.04 0.04
CA SER A 426 2.44 -17.36 -1.22
C SER A 426 2.47 -18.83 -1.57
N VAL A 427 3.57 -19.52 -1.27
CA VAL A 427 3.71 -20.97 -1.49
C VAL A 427 2.73 -21.72 -0.59
N TRP A 428 2.73 -21.42 0.72
CA TRP A 428 1.78 -22.02 1.65
C TRP A 428 0.34 -21.64 1.33
N LEU A 429 0.06 -20.40 0.99
CA LEU A 429 -1.28 -19.96 0.64
C LEU A 429 -1.82 -20.71 -0.59
N SER A 430 -1.00 -20.92 -1.61
CA SER A 430 -1.40 -21.67 -2.81
C SER A 430 -1.79 -23.12 -2.48
N ILE A 431 -1.15 -23.71 -1.47
CA ILE A 431 -1.49 -25.05 -0.97
C ILE A 431 -2.77 -24.99 -0.10
N ILE A 432 -2.83 -24.08 0.85
CA ILE A 432 -3.94 -23.97 1.84
C ILE A 432 -5.27 -23.66 1.13
N LEU A 433 -5.28 -22.75 0.17
CA LEU A 433 -6.47 -22.39 -0.61
C LEU A 433 -7.09 -23.56 -1.39
N ARG A 434 -6.41 -24.70 -1.49
CA ARG A 434 -7.00 -25.90 -2.08
C ARG A 434 -7.93 -26.63 -1.12
N PHE A 435 -7.78 -26.43 0.19
CA PHE A 435 -8.50 -27.12 1.26
C PHE A 435 -9.49 -26.19 1.98
N THR A 436 -9.42 -24.90 1.73
CA THR A 436 -10.33 -23.90 2.31
C THR A 436 -11.27 -23.35 1.27
N GLY A 437 -12.46 -22.94 1.67
CA GLY A 437 -13.37 -22.21 0.80
C GLY A 437 -12.70 -20.92 0.29
N ARG A 438 -12.94 -20.55 -0.96
CA ARG A 438 -12.33 -19.41 -1.66
C ARG A 438 -13.38 -18.36 -1.95
N THR A 439 -13.00 -17.12 -1.77
CA THR A 439 -13.78 -15.93 -2.08
C THR A 439 -13.02 -15.07 -3.08
N ASP A 440 -13.67 -14.07 -3.66
CA ASP A 440 -13.00 -13.10 -4.53
C ASP A 440 -11.89 -12.34 -3.78
N ASP A 441 -12.08 -12.08 -2.48
CA ASP A 441 -11.06 -11.47 -1.64
C ASP A 441 -9.80 -12.35 -1.49
N ASP A 442 -9.95 -13.67 -1.47
CA ASP A 442 -8.80 -14.60 -1.44
C ASP A 442 -8.00 -14.53 -2.74
N TYR A 443 -8.67 -14.39 -3.89
CA TYR A 443 -8.00 -14.22 -5.19
C TYR A 443 -7.28 -12.87 -5.27
N LYS A 444 -7.92 -11.81 -4.81
CA LYS A 444 -7.32 -10.47 -4.70
C LYS A 444 -6.10 -10.49 -3.79
N SER A 445 -6.23 -11.07 -2.61
CA SER A 445 -5.11 -11.24 -1.66
C SER A 445 -3.95 -12.01 -2.29
N PHE A 446 -4.21 -13.05 -3.04
CA PHE A 446 -3.18 -13.82 -3.74
C PHE A 446 -2.44 -12.97 -4.79
N CYS A 447 -3.15 -12.18 -5.59
CA CYS A 447 -2.55 -11.28 -6.57
C CYS A 447 -1.64 -10.24 -5.91
N LEU A 448 -2.05 -9.69 -4.78
CA LEU A 448 -1.26 -8.71 -4.03
C LEU A 448 0.04 -9.30 -3.45
N PHE A 449 0.11 -10.61 -3.17
CA PHE A 449 1.39 -11.26 -2.82
C PHE A 449 2.40 -11.27 -3.96
N LEU A 450 1.96 -11.14 -5.19
CA LEU A 450 2.82 -11.14 -6.36
C LEU A 450 3.42 -9.77 -6.68
N THR A 451 2.98 -8.68 -6.01
CA THR A 451 3.52 -7.34 -6.27
C THR A 451 5.00 -7.23 -5.96
N GLN A 452 5.74 -6.55 -6.81
CA GLN A 452 7.18 -6.33 -6.71
C GLN A 452 7.49 -5.01 -6.00
N ARG A 453 8.62 -4.95 -5.28
CA ARG A 453 9.16 -3.67 -4.82
C ARG A 453 9.95 -3.02 -5.95
N GLN A 454 9.68 -1.75 -6.20
CA GLN A 454 10.50 -0.95 -7.10
C GLN A 454 11.83 -0.59 -6.41
N HIS A 455 12.93 -0.73 -7.14
CA HIS A 455 14.22 -0.19 -6.77
C HIS A 455 14.67 0.75 -7.86
N ILE A 456 14.69 2.03 -7.52
CA ILE A 456 15.08 3.08 -8.44
C ILE A 456 16.45 3.58 -8.01
N SER A 457 17.40 3.60 -8.94
CA SER A 457 18.69 4.21 -8.76
C SER A 457 18.52 5.73 -8.60
N THR A 458 19.09 6.29 -7.52
CA THR A 458 18.95 7.70 -7.14
C THR A 458 20.08 8.58 -7.63
N ALA A 459 20.82 8.18 -8.67
CA ALA A 459 22.08 8.81 -9.04
C ALA A 459 21.99 10.31 -9.44
N ASP A 460 20.79 10.82 -9.83
CA ASP A 460 20.61 12.20 -10.28
C ASP A 460 19.40 12.91 -9.65
N THR A 461 18.97 12.52 -8.46
CA THR A 461 17.76 13.07 -7.85
C THR A 461 18.06 13.71 -6.50
N ILE A 462 17.35 14.81 -6.20
CA ILE A 462 17.36 15.48 -4.89
C ILE A 462 17.08 14.43 -3.81
N ASP A 463 17.93 14.34 -2.78
CA ASP A 463 17.63 13.53 -1.59
C ASP A 463 16.60 14.28 -0.72
N PRO A 464 15.33 13.83 -0.70
CA PRO A 464 14.28 14.52 0.04
C PRO A 464 14.50 14.52 1.54
N ILE A 465 15.28 13.56 2.05
CA ILE A 465 15.58 13.48 3.49
C ILE A 465 16.54 14.59 3.89
N GLN A 466 17.60 14.79 3.11
CA GLN A 466 18.56 15.86 3.36
C GLN A 466 17.90 17.23 3.16
N LEU A 467 17.07 17.36 2.12
CA LEU A 467 16.27 18.57 1.90
C LEU A 467 15.37 18.87 3.11
N LEU A 468 14.61 17.89 3.61
CA LEU A 468 13.75 18.08 4.78
C LEU A 468 14.54 18.43 6.05
N ARG A 469 15.71 17.82 6.25
CA ARG A 469 16.59 18.19 7.38
C ARG A 469 16.94 19.67 7.33
N ASN A 470 17.37 20.16 6.18
CA ASN A 470 17.71 21.57 6.00
C ASN A 470 16.49 22.49 6.16
N ILE A 471 15.36 22.15 5.57
CA ILE A 471 14.10 22.90 5.75
C ILE A 471 13.70 22.98 7.24
N ASN A 472 13.83 21.88 7.98
CA ASN A 472 13.49 21.84 9.41
C ASN A 472 14.40 22.71 10.29
N THR A 473 15.61 23.05 9.84
CA THR A 473 16.47 24.03 10.53
C THR A 473 15.97 25.47 10.35
N LYS A 474 15.23 25.75 9.28
CA LYS A 474 14.77 27.11 8.91
C LYS A 474 13.39 27.43 9.47
N THR A 475 12.47 26.46 9.46
CA THR A 475 11.09 26.67 9.91
C THR A 475 10.48 25.44 10.56
N THR A 476 9.58 25.68 11.52
CA THR A 476 8.74 24.64 12.13
C THR A 476 7.32 24.63 11.56
N GLN A 477 6.94 25.61 10.73
CA GLN A 477 5.61 25.74 10.16
C GLN A 477 5.47 24.87 8.92
N THR A 478 4.48 23.97 8.90
CA THR A 478 4.28 22.99 7.83
C THR A 478 3.95 23.66 6.50
N GLU A 479 3.13 24.72 6.52
CA GLU A 479 2.74 25.47 5.33
C GLU A 479 3.95 26.09 4.65
N ILE A 480 4.88 26.67 5.41
CA ILE A 480 6.12 27.25 4.87
C ILE A 480 7.02 26.15 4.30
N LYS A 481 7.12 24.98 4.96
CA LYS A 481 7.88 23.86 4.44
C LYS A 481 7.37 23.37 3.09
N GLU A 482 6.04 23.25 2.98
CA GLU A 482 5.40 22.81 1.73
C GLU A 482 5.59 23.84 0.62
N GLN A 483 5.57 25.12 0.92
CA GLN A 483 5.85 26.18 -0.03
C GLN A 483 7.32 26.20 -0.48
N ILE A 484 8.28 25.97 0.44
CA ILE A 484 9.71 25.83 0.08
C ILE A 484 9.91 24.64 -0.87
N ILE A 485 9.29 23.52 -0.56
CA ILE A 485 9.35 22.32 -1.42
C ILE A 485 8.74 22.62 -2.79
N ALA A 486 7.58 23.26 -2.83
CA ALA A 486 6.91 23.64 -4.08
C ALA A 486 7.77 24.58 -4.92
N GLU A 487 8.38 25.60 -4.29
CA GLU A 487 9.30 26.54 -4.95
C GLU A 487 10.51 25.81 -5.57
N ILE A 488 11.15 24.89 -4.82
CA ILE A 488 12.29 24.11 -5.31
C ILE A 488 11.89 23.22 -6.50
N ILE A 489 10.70 22.61 -6.46
CA ILE A 489 10.21 21.78 -7.55
C ILE A 489 9.92 22.59 -8.81
N GLN A 490 9.22 23.70 -8.67
CA GLN A 490 8.81 24.56 -9.78
C GLN A 490 10.01 25.20 -10.48
N ASN A 491 11.03 25.55 -9.69
CA ASN A 491 12.22 26.28 -10.16
C ASN A 491 13.50 25.46 -10.04
N LYS A 492 13.41 24.13 -10.21
CA LYS A 492 14.50 23.17 -10.00
C LYS A 492 15.83 23.56 -10.68
N ALA A 493 15.76 24.19 -11.84
CA ALA A 493 16.95 24.65 -12.58
C ALA A 493 17.74 25.78 -11.88
N GLN A 494 17.16 26.44 -10.88
CA GLN A 494 17.80 27.53 -10.13
C GLN A 494 18.52 27.03 -8.86
N TYR A 495 18.33 25.77 -8.50
CA TYR A 495 18.84 25.19 -7.27
C TYR A 495 19.78 24.02 -7.58
N THR A 496 20.88 23.91 -6.81
CA THR A 496 21.86 22.85 -6.90
C THR A 496 21.83 21.98 -5.63
N PHE A 497 22.04 20.68 -5.77
CA PHE A 497 21.94 19.70 -4.69
C PHE A 497 23.05 18.63 -4.75
N ASP A 498 24.26 19.03 -5.18
CA ASP A 498 25.39 18.11 -5.38
C ASP A 498 26.15 17.83 -4.09
N SER A 499 26.15 18.77 -3.15
CA SER A 499 26.82 18.67 -1.85
C SER A 499 25.91 19.09 -0.70
N ALA A 500 26.29 18.77 0.55
CA ALA A 500 25.56 19.21 1.75
C ALA A 500 25.45 20.74 1.85
N GLU A 501 26.48 21.47 1.40
CA GLU A 501 26.52 22.93 1.37
C GLU A 501 25.55 23.49 0.32
N ASP A 502 25.40 22.80 -0.83
CA ASP A 502 24.42 23.16 -1.85
C ASP A 502 22.99 22.97 -1.38
N TYR A 503 22.70 21.89 -0.62
CA TYR A 503 21.38 21.70 0.01
C TYR A 503 21.06 22.85 0.97
N ASP A 504 21.99 23.28 1.80
CA ASP A 504 21.77 24.40 2.76
C ASP A 504 21.55 25.71 2.02
N SER A 505 22.43 26.08 1.09
CA SER A 505 22.33 27.32 0.31
C SER A 505 21.11 27.39 -0.60
N SER A 506 20.72 26.26 -1.22
CA SER A 506 19.51 26.18 -2.04
C SER A 506 18.25 26.28 -1.19
N THR A 507 18.25 25.67 -0.01
CA THR A 507 17.14 25.77 0.94
C THR A 507 17.00 27.19 1.50
N ASP A 508 18.10 27.89 1.79
CA ASP A 508 18.08 29.29 2.22
C ASP A 508 17.46 30.19 1.17
N ARG A 509 17.91 30.10 -0.07
CA ARG A 509 17.35 30.90 -1.18
C ARG A 509 15.87 30.64 -1.41
N ALA A 510 15.44 29.39 -1.34
CA ALA A 510 14.03 29.04 -1.48
C ALA A 510 13.20 29.55 -0.30
N PHE A 511 13.72 29.49 0.92
CA PHE A 511 13.08 30.02 2.12
C PHE A 511 12.90 31.53 2.05
N ASP A 512 13.96 32.28 1.69
CA ASP A 512 13.91 33.73 1.56
C ASP A 512 12.90 34.17 0.51
N LYS A 513 12.87 33.48 -0.64
CA LYS A 513 11.89 33.75 -1.70
C LYS A 513 10.46 33.51 -1.27
N VAL A 514 10.19 32.40 -0.59
CA VAL A 514 8.86 32.09 -0.03
C VAL A 514 8.42 33.15 0.97
N LEU A 515 9.34 33.60 1.83
CA LEU A 515 9.05 34.70 2.77
C LEU A 515 8.73 36.02 2.06
N GLU A 516 9.50 36.41 1.04
CA GLU A 516 9.24 37.61 0.24
C GLU A 516 7.85 37.54 -0.43
N GLU A 517 7.49 36.42 -1.00
CA GLU A 517 6.16 36.21 -1.60
C GLU A 517 5.03 36.29 -0.57
N MET A 518 5.22 35.68 0.61
CA MET A 518 4.23 35.74 1.70
C MET A 518 4.07 37.17 2.23
N TYR A 519 5.18 37.93 2.42
CA TYR A 519 5.14 39.33 2.84
C TYR A 519 4.51 40.20 1.76
N GLY A 520 4.80 39.94 0.49
CA GLY A 520 4.20 40.63 -0.64
C GLY A 520 2.68 40.45 -0.67
N LYS A 521 2.19 39.22 -0.55
CA LYS A 521 0.74 38.91 -0.49
C LYS A 521 0.06 39.55 0.72
N ALA A 522 0.66 39.39 1.91
CA ALA A 522 0.11 40.01 3.13
C ALA A 522 0.04 41.54 3.04
N SER A 523 1.07 42.16 2.45
CA SER A 523 1.08 43.63 2.21
C SER A 523 0.01 44.04 1.22
N GLN A 524 -0.22 43.25 0.18
CA GLN A 524 -1.27 43.51 -0.81
C GLN A 524 -2.67 43.36 -0.19
N GLU A 525 -2.92 42.31 0.56
CA GLU A 525 -4.17 42.10 1.29
C GLU A 525 -4.46 43.26 2.28
N ILE A 526 -3.44 43.73 3.02
CA ILE A 526 -3.58 44.88 3.92
C ILE A 526 -3.94 46.15 3.13
N ASN A 527 -3.33 46.38 1.97
CA ASN A 527 -3.64 47.53 1.13
C ASN A 527 -5.05 47.44 0.55
N ASP A 528 -5.47 46.24 0.08
CA ASP A 528 -6.82 46.02 -0.45
C ASP A 528 -7.90 46.27 0.64
N VAL A 529 -7.67 45.79 1.86
CA VAL A 529 -8.55 46.05 3.00
C VAL A 529 -8.55 47.54 3.36
N ARG A 530 -7.40 48.22 3.29
CA ARG A 530 -7.31 49.65 3.55
C ARG A 530 -8.07 50.48 2.51
N GLU A 531 -7.95 50.12 1.22
CA GLU A 531 -8.70 50.79 0.15
C GLU A 531 -10.21 50.54 0.27
N GLU A 532 -10.62 49.35 0.61
CA GLU A 532 -12.03 49.04 0.82
C GLU A 532 -12.60 49.80 2.02
N MET A 533 -11.85 49.88 3.12
CA MET A 533 -12.24 50.69 4.28
C MET A 533 -12.30 52.19 3.95
N HIS A 534 -11.38 52.68 3.10
CA HIS A 534 -11.40 54.05 2.62
C HIS A 534 -12.65 54.36 1.79
N ARG A 535 -13.02 53.46 0.86
CA ARG A 535 -14.26 53.54 0.06
C ARG A 535 -15.51 53.53 0.94
N GLN A 536 -15.53 52.71 1.97
CA GLN A 536 -16.65 52.66 2.92
C GLN A 536 -16.75 53.92 3.74
N LEU A 537 -15.62 54.51 4.21
CA LEU A 537 -15.59 55.77 4.90
C LEU A 537 -16.05 56.95 4.02
N GLU A 538 -15.63 56.99 2.74
CA GLU A 538 -16.10 57.99 1.77
C GLU A 538 -17.60 57.87 1.51
N SER A 539 -18.11 56.65 1.37
CA SER A 539 -19.55 56.43 1.19
C SER A 539 -20.37 56.87 2.42
N LEU A 540 -19.88 56.60 3.62
CA LEU A 540 -20.47 57.06 4.88
C LEU A 540 -20.41 58.56 5.02
N ALA A 541 -19.28 59.19 4.65
CA ALA A 541 -19.14 60.66 4.67
C ALA A 541 -20.09 61.34 3.65
N LYS A 542 -20.26 60.71 2.46
CA LYS A 542 -21.20 61.21 1.46
C LYS A 542 -22.64 61.10 1.95
N ASN A 543 -23.03 59.95 2.48
CA ASN A 543 -24.36 59.72 3.04
C ASN A 543 -24.66 60.62 4.22
N SER A 544 -23.66 60.89 5.08
CA SER A 544 -23.82 61.85 6.19
C SER A 544 -23.99 63.27 5.71
N LYS A 545 -23.25 63.69 4.66
CA LYS A 545 -23.40 64.98 4.02
C LYS A 545 -24.79 65.15 3.40
N GLU A 546 -25.25 64.21 2.67
CA GLU A 546 -26.60 64.19 2.09
C GLU A 546 -27.68 64.25 3.17
N GLN A 547 -27.51 63.52 4.28
CA GLN A 547 -28.42 63.59 5.42
C GLN A 547 -28.39 64.95 6.12
N ILE A 548 -27.22 65.60 6.20
CA ILE A 548 -27.11 66.99 6.76
C ILE A 548 -27.81 67.95 5.83
N GLU A 549 -27.55 67.92 4.53
CA GLU A 549 -28.22 68.78 3.54
C GLU A 549 -29.74 68.53 3.52
N GLU A 550 -30.20 67.33 3.64
CA GLU A 550 -31.63 67.01 3.75
C GLU A 550 -32.24 67.52 5.04
N ARG A 551 -31.54 67.46 6.18
CA ARG A 551 -31.96 68.07 7.44
C ARG A 551 -31.99 69.60 7.37
N GLU A 552 -31.00 70.23 6.70
CA GLU A 552 -30.98 71.66 6.47
C GLU A 552 -32.15 72.08 5.55
N ARG A 553 -32.47 71.33 4.50
CA ARG A 553 -33.63 71.56 3.64
C ARG A 553 -34.94 71.46 4.41
N ILE A 554 -35.08 70.36 5.23
CA ILE A 554 -36.25 70.14 6.08
C ILE A 554 -36.35 71.31 7.15
N SER A 555 -35.22 71.69 7.73
CA SER A 555 -35.17 72.81 8.69
C SER A 555 -35.55 74.15 8.05
N ALA A 556 -35.03 74.44 6.85
CA ALA A 556 -35.36 75.67 6.10
C ALA A 556 -36.83 75.62 5.61
N ALA A 557 -37.37 74.50 5.26
CA ALA A 557 -38.80 74.30 4.91
C ALA A 557 -39.68 74.55 6.15
N THR A 558 -39.29 73.95 7.32
CA THR A 558 -39.99 74.15 8.60
C THR A 558 -39.92 75.60 9.10
N GLU A 559 -38.80 76.29 8.87
CA GLU A 559 -38.73 77.77 9.18
C GLU A 559 -39.62 78.60 8.25
N ARG A 560 -39.64 78.23 6.94
CA ARG A 560 -40.58 78.87 5.99
C ARG A 560 -42.04 78.63 6.39
N GLU A 561 -42.37 77.41 6.77
CA GLU A 561 -43.69 77.03 7.26
C GLU A 561 -44.03 77.75 8.59
N LYS A 562 -43.09 77.87 9.53
CA LYS A 562 -43.24 78.69 10.75
C LYS A 562 -43.39 80.12 10.45
N THR A 563 -42.70 80.65 9.42
CA THR A 563 -42.83 82.03 8.99
C THR A 563 -44.19 82.28 8.34
N ILE A 564 -44.66 81.35 7.53
CA ILE A 564 -46.01 81.33 6.95
C ILE A 564 -47.07 81.20 8.05
N VAL A 565 -46.89 80.31 9.03
CA VAL A 565 -47.77 80.12 10.17
C VAL A 565 -47.73 81.38 11.13
N THR A 566 -46.58 82.01 11.29
CA THR A 566 -46.50 83.23 12.08
C THR A 566 -47.09 84.44 11.36
N LEU A 567 -46.98 84.52 10.04
CA LEU A 567 -47.70 85.54 9.24
C LEU A 567 -49.23 85.28 9.23
N SER A 568 -49.66 83.99 9.12
CA SER A 568 -51.08 83.60 9.25
C SER A 568 -51.61 83.79 10.68
N LYS A 569 -50.78 83.57 11.74
CA LYS A 569 -51.12 83.84 13.14
C LYS A 569 -51.17 85.31 13.44
N LYS A 570 -50.36 86.17 12.78
CA LYS A 570 -50.47 87.66 12.89
C LYS A 570 -51.75 88.16 12.26
N GLN A 571 -52.30 87.44 11.31
CA GLN A 571 -53.68 87.73 10.77
C GLN A 571 -54.78 87.06 11.59
N ALA A 572 -54.49 86.02 12.38
CA ALA A 572 -55.49 85.36 13.23
C ALA A 572 -55.47 85.78 14.71
N SER A 573 -54.45 86.54 15.17
CA SER A 573 -54.32 86.97 16.60
C SER A 573 -55.20 88.10 17.01
N GLN A 574 -56.33 88.38 16.27
CA GLN A 574 -57.42 89.23 16.77
C GLN A 574 -58.59 88.41 17.35
N LYS A 575 -58.45 87.13 17.56
CA LYS A 575 -59.49 86.35 18.31
C LYS A 575 -58.88 85.20 19.12
N VAL A 576 -58.96 85.36 20.45
CA VAL A 576 -59.10 84.31 21.49
C VAL A 576 -57.90 83.41 21.78
N GLY A 577 -57.30 83.55 22.83
CA GLY A 577 -57.04 83.05 24.17
C GLY A 577 -57.16 81.54 24.42
N VAL A 578 -56.20 81.05 25.26
CA VAL A 578 -56.27 79.84 26.08
C VAL A 578 -55.84 78.52 25.40
N PHE A 579 -54.71 77.99 25.73
CA PHE A 579 -54.47 76.80 26.58
C PHE A 579 -53.01 76.46 26.69
N ARG A 580 -52.62 76.19 27.86
CA ARG A 580 -51.28 75.83 28.41
C ARG A 580 -51.12 74.32 28.40
N THR A 581 -49.82 73.86 28.37
CA THR A 581 -49.23 72.57 28.83
C THR A 581 -49.13 71.46 27.87
N LEU A 582 -47.90 71.02 27.67
CA LEU A 582 -47.27 69.75 28.01
C LEU A 582 -45.91 69.58 27.30
N SER A 583 -45.04 69.61 27.96
CA SER A 583 -43.73 69.21 28.46
C SER A 583 -43.33 67.76 28.18
N ASN A 584 -42.03 67.60 27.90
CA ASN A 584 -41.23 66.40 28.24
C ASN A 584 -41.51 65.08 27.57
N TRP A 585 -41.07 64.87 26.32
CA TRP A 585 -40.83 63.51 25.82
C TRP A 585 -39.62 63.43 24.86
N GLY A 586 -38.80 64.41 24.72
CA GLY A 586 -37.60 64.39 23.85
C GLY A 586 -36.43 63.58 24.36
N TRP A 587 -36.45 63.19 25.64
CA TRP A 587 -35.33 62.54 26.30
C TRP A 587 -35.28 60.99 26.11
N LEU A 588 -36.45 60.36 25.89
CA LEU A 588 -36.57 58.91 25.79
C LEU A 588 -36.09 58.33 24.46
N LEU A 589 -36.08 59.13 23.39
CA LEU A 589 -35.62 58.67 22.06
C LEU A 589 -34.10 58.60 21.93
N TYR A 590 -33.33 59.39 22.73
CA TYR A 590 -31.87 59.32 22.72
C TYR A 590 -31.32 58.08 23.44
N VAL A 591 -32.01 57.56 24.43
CA VAL A 591 -31.60 56.36 25.18
C VAL A 591 -31.84 55.10 24.38
N LEU A 592 -32.88 55.02 23.54
CA LEU A 592 -33.18 53.90 22.67
C LEU A 592 -32.21 53.77 21.49
N ALA A 593 -31.76 54.86 20.88
CA ALA A 593 -30.80 54.85 19.78
C ALA A 593 -29.39 54.45 20.25
N GLY A 594 -28.96 54.81 21.44
CA GLY A 594 -27.70 54.40 22.06
C GLY A 594 -27.65 52.93 22.41
N GLY A 595 -28.78 52.32 22.84
CA GLY A 595 -28.89 50.93 23.20
C GLY A 595 -28.75 49.95 22.00
N ILE A 596 -29.22 50.34 20.82
CA ILE A 596 -29.13 49.52 19.60
C ILE A 596 -27.71 49.47 19.05
N ILE A 597 -26.94 50.56 19.14
CA ILE A 597 -25.56 50.63 18.66
C ILE A 597 -24.64 49.78 19.55
N VAL A 598 -24.85 49.78 20.86
CA VAL A 598 -24.05 48.97 21.80
C VAL A 598 -24.36 47.48 21.64
N SER A 599 -25.61 47.10 21.40
CA SER A 599 -25.99 45.67 21.20
C SER A 599 -25.45 45.12 19.88
N THR A 600 -25.38 45.89 18.79
CA THR A 600 -24.79 45.44 17.51
C THR A 600 -23.28 45.26 17.60
N ILE A 601 -22.57 46.10 18.34
CA ILE A 601 -21.13 45.96 18.59
C ILE A 601 -20.83 44.70 19.44
N VAL A 602 -21.65 44.39 20.45
CA VAL A 602 -21.48 43.23 21.30
C VAL A 602 -21.76 41.92 20.53
N VAL A 603 -22.78 41.88 19.68
CA VAL A 603 -23.06 40.69 18.83
C VAL A 603 -21.94 40.49 17.82
N TRP A 604 -21.39 41.52 17.22
CA TRP A 604 -20.27 41.43 16.27
C TRP A 604 -18.97 40.93 16.92
N LEU A 605 -18.72 41.23 18.19
CA LEU A 605 -17.54 40.76 18.95
C LEU A 605 -17.63 39.30 19.38
N PHE A 606 -18.84 38.72 19.44
CA PHE A 606 -19.02 37.31 19.83
C PHE A 606 -19.15 36.30 18.66
N GLU A 607 -19.36 36.76 17.43
CA GLU A 607 -19.46 35.89 16.25
C GLU A 607 -18.15 35.77 15.45
N VAL A 608 -17.05 36.36 15.88
CA VAL A 608 -15.74 36.23 15.20
C VAL A 608 -15.06 34.92 15.61
N PRO A 609 -14.63 34.05 14.66
CA PRO A 609 -13.96 32.80 14.97
C PRO A 609 -12.72 33.01 15.83
N PRO A 610 -12.36 32.05 16.71
CA PRO A 610 -11.28 32.21 17.71
C PRO A 610 -9.88 32.47 17.14
N PHE A 611 -9.71 32.37 15.83
CA PHE A 611 -8.45 32.58 15.12
C PHE A 611 -8.02 34.08 15.12
N ILE A 612 -8.94 35.01 15.20
CA ILE A 612 -8.63 36.47 15.14
C ILE A 612 -8.37 37.03 16.54
N HIS A 613 -8.80 36.37 17.61
CA HIS A 613 -8.57 36.83 18.99
C HIS A 613 -7.08 36.86 19.39
N GLY A 614 -6.26 35.97 18.82
CA GLY A 614 -4.82 35.96 19.09
C GLY A 614 -4.06 37.17 18.57
N TYR A 615 -4.50 37.72 17.45
CA TYR A 615 -3.84 38.88 16.82
C TYR A 615 -4.21 40.21 17.47
N LEU A 616 -5.43 40.35 17.96
CA LEU A 616 -5.88 41.62 18.57
C LEU A 616 -5.23 41.84 19.95
N ILE A 617 -4.99 40.80 20.71
CA ILE A 617 -4.34 40.90 22.04
C ILE A 617 -2.86 41.27 21.91
N PHE A 618 -2.20 40.88 20.81
CA PHE A 618 -0.80 41.23 20.55
C PHE A 618 -0.62 42.73 20.17
N PHE A 619 -1.62 43.32 19.49
CA PHE A 619 -1.58 44.72 19.06
C PHE A 619 -2.00 45.73 20.15
N LEU A 620 -2.81 45.29 21.14
CA LEU A 620 -3.25 46.16 22.24
C LEU A 620 -2.28 46.19 23.43
N ARG A 621 -1.18 45.39 23.38
CA ARG A 621 -0.12 45.38 24.40
C ARG A 621 1.17 46.09 23.98
N LYS A 622 1.19 46.77 22.87
CA LYS A 622 2.19 47.75 22.47
C LYS A 622 1.54 49.10 22.36
#